data_2e8cff20d6096a03e71f793a114ac151
#
_entry.id   2e8cff20d6096a03e71f793a114ac151
#
_cell.length_a   1.000
_cell.length_b   1.000
_cell.length_c   1.000
_cell.angle_alpha   90.00
_cell.angle_beta   90.00
_cell.angle_gamma   90.00
#
_symmetry.space_group_name_H-M   'P 1'
#
loop_
_entity.id
_entity.type
_entity.pdbx_description
1 polymer ?
#
loop_
_entity_poly.entity_id
_entity_poly.type
_entity_poly.pdbx_seq_one_letter_code
_entity_poly.pdbx_strand_id
1 'polypeptide(L)'
;MTYSSTRPVALRMIVGAAAVVAALLAFVPAASAARDPISGGTTDLHMKKGFLKKLTNLGVGVSGVSTGQVGGSKISLPVGEGMFDPTTYQGHILSPGGFQLVKGARSVPITGVEVNTVHNAVFATIAHAHMQFATISAPTTGREGFGARIKAGQLTITEKAAKRISNQLGLQGSQRITSRVMSNEFSTTVPSTLTILGTGEATLSGNAKTFAKFGEKGVNLSSGIKPITPAKNSKVTQFTFPITGGTLATNYTSGIVGTSGGIEIVKTGKTISPTMKITNIQVEFAQKTGTVELEITPVPPFPGAVGRSSIVDLTFPANSITSNPTTRQVTVKGAEAKLQAVAAATLNSTFNQGGETTPPASSEFAAGESLGMFSMVLQAQ
;
A
#
# COMPACT_ATOMS: atom_id res chain seq x y z
N MET A 1 -59.88 -11.11 -55.03
CA MET A 1 -58.92 -10.10 -54.51
C MET A 1 -58.77 -10.39 -53.01
N THR A 2 -57.74 -11.11 -52.62
CA THR A 2 -57.48 -11.52 -51.21
C THR A 2 -56.19 -10.81 -50.75
N TYR A 3 -56.35 -9.86 -49.82
CA TYR A 3 -55.23 -9.16 -49.19
C TYR A 3 -54.63 -10.03 -48.07
N SER A 4 -53.39 -10.42 -48.24
CA SER A 4 -52.58 -11.08 -47.22
C SER A 4 -51.89 -10.03 -46.37
N SER A 5 -52.21 -10.00 -45.07
CA SER A 5 -51.59 -9.12 -44.06
C SER A 5 -50.37 -9.83 -43.43
N THR A 6 -49.19 -9.48 -43.88
CA THR A 6 -47.89 -9.84 -43.21
C THR A 6 -47.61 -8.90 -42.05
N ARG A 7 -47.77 -9.38 -40.82
CA ARG A 7 -47.34 -8.68 -39.61
C ARG A 7 -45.84 -8.84 -39.40
N PRO A 8 -45.09 -7.83 -39.00
CA PRO A 8 -43.65 -7.93 -38.79
C PRO A 8 -43.31 -8.65 -37.48
N VAL A 9 -42.65 -9.78 -37.62
CA VAL A 9 -42.15 -10.60 -36.49
C VAL A 9 -40.94 -9.93 -35.76
N ALA A 10 -40.39 -8.87 -36.30
CA ALA A 10 -39.18 -8.23 -35.83
C ALA A 10 -39.30 -7.48 -34.48
N LEU A 11 -40.51 -7.10 -34.05
CA LEU A 11 -40.69 -6.28 -32.84
C LEU A 11 -40.67 -7.10 -31.50
N ARG A 12 -40.88 -8.41 -31.60
CA ARG A 12 -40.89 -9.25 -30.38
C ARG A 12 -39.52 -9.73 -29.88
N MET A 13 -38.48 -9.71 -30.72
CA MET A 13 -37.13 -10.11 -30.33
C MET A 13 -36.35 -9.01 -29.59
N ILE A 14 -36.67 -7.73 -29.78
CA ILE A 14 -35.97 -6.61 -29.13
C ILE A 14 -36.36 -6.48 -27.65
N VAL A 15 -37.60 -6.81 -27.29
CA VAL A 15 -38.09 -6.72 -25.91
C VAL A 15 -37.51 -7.84 -25.05
N GLY A 16 -37.23 -9.03 -25.64
CA GLY A 16 -36.63 -10.15 -24.91
C GLY A 16 -35.14 -9.93 -24.54
N ALA A 17 -34.40 -9.28 -25.42
CA ALA A 17 -32.97 -8.99 -25.18
C ALA A 17 -32.74 -7.92 -24.09
N ALA A 18 -33.61 -6.91 -24.03
CA ALA A 18 -33.53 -5.86 -23.00
C ALA A 18 -33.85 -6.39 -21.59
N ALA A 19 -34.79 -7.34 -21.48
CA ALA A 19 -35.13 -7.95 -20.18
C ALA A 19 -34.04 -8.86 -19.64
N VAL A 20 -33.28 -9.57 -20.49
CA VAL A 20 -32.16 -10.42 -20.08
C VAL A 20 -30.97 -9.60 -19.63
N VAL A 21 -30.67 -8.46 -20.27
CA VAL A 21 -29.60 -7.55 -19.85
C VAL A 21 -29.94 -6.87 -18.52
N ALA A 22 -31.20 -6.48 -18.32
CA ALA A 22 -31.63 -5.92 -17.02
C ALA A 22 -31.60 -6.95 -15.87
N ALA A 23 -31.89 -8.22 -16.15
CA ALA A 23 -31.80 -9.30 -15.17
C ALA A 23 -30.35 -9.68 -14.83
N LEU A 24 -29.41 -9.57 -15.76
CA LEU A 24 -27.98 -9.78 -15.51
C LEU A 24 -27.35 -8.65 -14.69
N LEU A 25 -27.86 -7.41 -14.78
CA LEU A 25 -27.40 -6.29 -13.95
C LEU A 25 -27.97 -6.33 -12.53
N ALA A 26 -29.09 -7.04 -12.29
CA ALA A 26 -29.67 -7.22 -10.96
C ALA A 26 -28.99 -8.31 -10.13
N PHE A 27 -28.16 -9.16 -10.73
CA PHE A 27 -27.33 -10.18 -10.07
C PHE A 27 -25.85 -9.77 -9.99
N VAL A 28 -25.55 -8.48 -9.85
CA VAL A 28 -24.28 -8.12 -9.24
C VAL A 28 -24.42 -8.56 -7.77
N PRO A 29 -23.76 -9.63 -7.32
CA PRO A 29 -23.75 -9.93 -5.91
C PRO A 29 -23.25 -8.66 -5.26
N ALA A 30 -24.01 -8.13 -4.30
CA ALA A 30 -23.48 -7.07 -3.44
C ALA A 30 -22.15 -7.65 -2.94
N ALA A 31 -21.05 -7.15 -3.48
CA ALA A 31 -19.74 -7.59 -3.08
C ALA A 31 -19.73 -7.33 -1.57
N SER A 32 -19.88 -8.37 -0.78
CA SER A 32 -19.73 -8.25 0.66
C SER A 32 -18.38 -7.60 0.81
N ALA A 33 -18.34 -6.39 1.34
CA ALA A 33 -17.12 -5.62 1.43
C ALA A 33 -16.09 -6.54 2.07
N ALA A 34 -15.10 -6.98 1.28
CA ALA A 34 -14.13 -7.94 1.76
C ALA A 34 -13.46 -7.30 2.96
N ARG A 35 -13.53 -7.95 4.12
CA ARG A 35 -12.88 -7.44 5.32
C ARG A 35 -11.40 -7.37 5.07
N ASP A 36 -10.82 -6.20 5.33
CA ASP A 36 -9.39 -6.02 5.17
C ASP A 36 -8.64 -6.72 6.29
N PRO A 37 -7.69 -7.59 5.98
CA PRO A 37 -6.81 -8.14 6.98
C PRO A 37 -5.91 -7.05 7.54
N ILE A 38 -5.77 -6.99 8.87
CA ILE A 38 -4.85 -6.12 9.57
C ILE A 38 -3.69 -6.99 10.05
N SER A 39 -2.48 -6.60 9.68
CA SER A 39 -1.26 -7.23 10.17
C SER A 39 -0.29 -6.15 10.63
N GLY A 40 0.12 -6.22 11.89
CA GLY A 40 1.02 -5.24 12.49
C GLY A 40 0.31 -3.96 12.97
N GLY A 41 1.11 -3.04 13.50
CA GLY A 41 0.64 -1.85 14.18
C GLY A 41 0.68 -1.99 15.70
N THR A 42 0.06 -1.04 16.41
CA THR A 42 0.11 -0.97 17.87
C THR A 42 -1.25 -0.57 18.43
N THR A 43 -1.67 -1.23 19.49
CA THR A 43 -2.79 -0.80 20.32
C THR A 43 -2.25 -0.12 21.56
N ASP A 44 -2.53 1.16 21.72
CA ASP A 44 -2.07 1.97 22.85
C ASP A 44 -3.22 2.26 23.83
N LEU A 45 -3.02 1.98 25.10
CA LEU A 45 -3.93 2.30 26.18
C LEU A 45 -3.28 3.32 27.12
N HIS A 46 -3.87 4.50 27.24
CA HIS A 46 -3.43 5.51 28.19
C HIS A 46 -4.25 5.43 29.47
N MET A 47 -3.68 4.82 30.52
CA MET A 47 -4.33 4.65 31.80
C MET A 47 -4.63 5.99 32.48
N LYS A 48 -5.85 6.13 32.99
CA LYS A 48 -6.30 7.33 33.70
C LYS A 48 -5.53 7.49 35.02
N LYS A 49 -5.07 8.71 35.31
CA LYS A 49 -4.33 9.04 36.54
C LYS A 49 -5.03 8.52 37.80
N GLY A 50 -6.36 8.67 37.88
CA GLY A 50 -7.15 8.19 39.03
C GLY A 50 -7.18 6.66 39.15
N PHE A 51 -7.13 5.93 38.03
CA PHE A 51 -7.03 4.47 38.05
C PHE A 51 -5.64 4.03 38.52
N LEU A 52 -4.58 4.63 37.97
CA LEU A 52 -3.21 4.36 38.42
C LEU A 52 -3.00 4.66 39.89
N LYS A 53 -3.48 5.82 40.40
CA LYS A 53 -3.41 6.18 41.80
C LYS A 53 -4.10 5.13 42.69
N LYS A 54 -5.25 4.59 42.23
CA LYS A 54 -5.92 3.51 42.97
C LYS A 54 -5.07 2.23 42.98
N LEU A 55 -4.47 1.82 41.85
CA LEU A 55 -3.60 0.66 41.78
C LEU A 55 -2.41 0.83 42.72
N THR A 56 -1.74 1.98 42.70
CA THR A 56 -0.63 2.31 43.60
C THR A 56 -1.03 2.24 45.08
N ASN A 57 -2.19 2.81 45.44
CA ASN A 57 -2.70 2.76 46.82
C ASN A 57 -3.02 1.32 47.28
N LEU A 58 -3.29 0.40 46.36
CA LEU A 58 -3.51 -1.01 46.61
C LEU A 58 -2.22 -1.83 46.61
N GLY A 59 -1.07 -1.19 46.39
CA GLY A 59 0.22 -1.86 46.21
C GLY A 59 0.29 -2.69 44.94
N VAL A 60 -0.48 -2.31 43.88
CA VAL A 60 -0.53 -3.03 42.61
C VAL A 60 0.29 -2.29 41.57
N GLY A 61 1.34 -2.96 41.08
CA GLY A 61 2.13 -2.51 39.92
C GLY A 61 1.58 -3.00 38.61
N VAL A 62 2.03 -2.38 37.51
CA VAL A 62 1.71 -2.78 36.10
C VAL A 62 3.00 -3.02 35.39
N SER A 63 3.12 -4.14 34.68
CA SER A 63 4.28 -4.48 33.85
C SER A 63 3.85 -5.18 32.56
N GLY A 64 4.70 -5.15 31.52
CA GLY A 64 4.45 -5.82 30.25
C GLY A 64 4.57 -7.34 30.35
N VAL A 65 3.86 -8.05 29.48
CA VAL A 65 3.93 -9.50 29.32
C VAL A 65 4.11 -9.82 27.83
N SER A 66 5.03 -10.73 27.52
CA SER A 66 5.38 -11.08 26.14
C SER A 66 5.83 -9.84 25.35
N THR A 67 5.15 -9.50 24.25
CA THR A 67 5.45 -8.34 23.41
C THR A 67 4.84 -7.02 23.93
N GLY A 68 4.03 -7.07 24.99
CA GLY A 68 3.42 -5.88 25.56
C GLY A 68 4.44 -5.02 26.32
N GLN A 69 4.37 -3.71 26.16
CA GLN A 69 5.25 -2.73 26.80
C GLN A 69 4.45 -1.81 27.70
N VAL A 70 5.02 -1.48 28.86
CA VAL A 70 4.43 -0.54 29.82
C VAL A 70 5.44 0.57 30.13
N GLY A 71 5.06 1.80 29.85
CA GLY A 71 5.85 3.01 30.12
C GLY A 71 4.99 4.08 30.80
N GLY A 72 5.18 4.25 32.12
CA GLY A 72 4.39 5.21 32.89
C GLY A 72 2.88 4.90 32.87
N SER A 73 2.09 5.75 32.24
CA SER A 73 0.65 5.54 32.11
C SER A 73 0.24 4.82 30.82
N LYS A 74 1.19 4.54 29.92
CA LYS A 74 0.93 3.97 28.60
C LYS A 74 1.22 2.47 28.61
N ILE A 75 0.28 1.69 28.07
CA ILE A 75 0.47 0.30 27.70
C ILE A 75 0.42 0.22 26.17
N SER A 76 1.47 -0.29 25.53
CA SER A 76 1.56 -0.50 24.10
C SER A 76 1.56 -1.99 23.79
N LEU A 77 0.63 -2.44 22.98
CA LEU A 77 0.43 -3.83 22.58
C LEU A 77 0.60 -3.95 21.07
N PRO A 78 1.64 -4.63 20.57
CA PRO A 78 1.76 -4.90 19.15
C PRO A 78 0.55 -5.66 18.62
N VAL A 79 0.03 -5.23 17.47
CA VAL A 79 -1.05 -5.92 16.76
C VAL A 79 -0.44 -7.09 15.99
N GLY A 80 -0.98 -8.29 16.21
CA GLY A 80 -0.59 -9.50 15.48
C GLY A 80 -1.43 -9.72 14.24
N GLU A 81 -2.75 -9.64 14.42
CA GLU A 81 -3.70 -9.89 13.34
C GLU A 81 -5.03 -9.17 13.61
N GLY A 82 -5.88 -9.13 12.60
CA GLY A 82 -7.22 -8.56 12.70
C GLY A 82 -7.93 -8.54 11.36
N MET A 83 -9.22 -8.25 11.40
CA MET A 83 -10.04 -8.05 10.22
C MET A 83 -10.92 -6.82 10.43
N PHE A 84 -11.04 -5.99 9.42
CA PHE A 84 -11.79 -4.74 9.51
C PHE A 84 -12.61 -4.49 8.25
N ASP A 85 -13.89 -4.23 8.39
CA ASP A 85 -14.76 -3.87 7.28
C ASP A 85 -14.49 -2.42 6.86
N PRO A 86 -14.09 -2.18 5.61
CA PRO A 86 -13.76 -0.84 5.12
C PRO A 86 -14.96 0.12 5.08
N THR A 87 -16.18 -0.40 5.04
CA THR A 87 -17.40 0.39 4.86
C THR A 87 -18.05 0.72 6.19
N THR A 88 -18.18 -0.29 7.06
CA THR A 88 -18.85 -0.15 8.35
C THR A 88 -17.90 0.20 9.48
N TYR A 89 -16.60 0.10 9.27
CA TYR A 89 -15.54 0.23 10.28
C TYR A 89 -15.69 -0.75 11.45
N GLN A 90 -16.32 -1.89 11.19
CA GLN A 90 -16.51 -2.96 12.16
C GLN A 90 -15.49 -4.05 11.96
N GLY A 91 -14.99 -4.58 13.08
CA GLY A 91 -14.00 -5.66 13.02
C GLY A 91 -13.41 -5.99 14.38
N HIS A 92 -12.38 -6.79 14.34
CA HIS A 92 -11.61 -7.16 15.52
C HIS A 92 -10.11 -7.04 15.24
N ILE A 93 -9.36 -6.69 16.27
CA ILE A 93 -7.91 -6.52 16.24
C ILE A 93 -7.35 -7.27 17.44
N LEU A 94 -6.48 -8.24 17.19
CA LEU A 94 -5.85 -9.08 18.21
C LEU A 94 -4.40 -8.68 18.44
N SER A 95 -4.06 -8.44 19.69
CA SER A 95 -2.69 -8.26 20.20
C SER A 95 -2.30 -9.51 20.99
N PRO A 96 -1.34 -10.30 20.51
CA PRO A 96 -0.94 -11.55 21.19
C PRO A 96 -0.25 -11.31 22.53
N GLY A 97 0.40 -10.17 22.69
CA GLY A 97 1.00 -9.72 23.94
C GLY A 97 -0.02 -9.26 24.97
N GLY A 98 0.47 -8.68 26.05
CA GLY A 98 -0.38 -8.20 27.12
C GLY A 98 0.38 -7.43 28.19
N PHE A 99 -0.28 -7.28 29.32
CA PHE A 99 0.29 -6.70 30.53
C PHE A 99 -0.15 -7.52 31.75
N GLN A 100 0.50 -7.32 32.86
CA GLN A 100 0.12 -7.96 34.11
C GLN A 100 -0.01 -6.94 35.24
N LEU A 101 -0.88 -7.28 36.19
CA LEU A 101 -1.01 -6.57 37.45
C LEU A 101 -0.32 -7.39 38.54
N VAL A 102 0.58 -6.76 39.31
CA VAL A 102 1.44 -7.45 40.28
C VAL A 102 1.24 -6.84 41.66
N LYS A 103 1.00 -7.71 42.68
CA LYS A 103 0.95 -7.32 44.10
C LYS A 103 1.75 -8.32 44.93
N GLY A 104 2.92 -7.89 45.41
CA GLY A 104 3.84 -8.79 46.09
C GLY A 104 4.21 -9.99 45.21
N ALA A 105 4.05 -11.21 45.72
CA ALA A 105 4.29 -12.44 44.98
C ALA A 105 3.15 -12.86 44.01
N ARG A 106 2.03 -12.13 43.99
CA ARG A 106 0.87 -12.45 43.12
C ARG A 106 0.89 -11.64 41.84
N SER A 107 0.67 -12.29 40.74
CA SER A 107 0.50 -11.62 39.44
C SER A 107 -0.71 -12.12 38.71
N VAL A 108 -1.32 -11.25 37.91
CA VAL A 108 -2.47 -11.54 37.04
C VAL A 108 -2.14 -11.10 35.65
N PRO A 109 -1.77 -12.02 34.74
CA PRO A 109 -1.56 -11.72 33.34
C PRO A 109 -2.89 -11.45 32.65
N ILE A 110 -2.89 -10.45 31.79
CA ILE A 110 -3.97 -10.05 30.89
C ILE A 110 -3.38 -10.08 29.50
N THR A 111 -3.65 -11.14 28.74
CA THR A 111 -3.02 -11.45 27.45
C THR A 111 -4.05 -11.69 26.36
N GLY A 112 -3.62 -11.76 25.10
CA GLY A 112 -4.54 -11.98 23.98
C GLY A 112 -5.61 -10.88 23.94
N VAL A 113 -5.19 -9.63 23.96
CA VAL A 113 -6.10 -8.48 24.01
C VAL A 113 -6.73 -8.29 22.63
N GLU A 114 -8.03 -8.53 22.53
CA GLU A 114 -8.84 -8.36 21.35
C GLU A 114 -9.71 -7.10 21.46
N VAL A 115 -9.54 -6.18 20.55
CA VAL A 115 -10.45 -5.02 20.41
C VAL A 115 -11.51 -5.39 19.37
N ASN A 116 -12.76 -5.39 19.80
CA ASN A 116 -13.91 -5.74 18.97
C ASN A 116 -14.84 -4.55 18.85
N THR A 117 -14.86 -3.92 17.68
CA THR A 117 -15.68 -2.72 17.43
C THR A 117 -17.13 -3.06 17.12
N VAL A 118 -17.44 -4.31 16.74
CA VAL A 118 -18.83 -4.77 16.55
C VAL A 118 -19.58 -4.76 17.87
N HIS A 119 -18.90 -5.21 18.93
CA HIS A 119 -19.48 -5.29 20.29
C HIS A 119 -19.11 -4.10 21.19
N ASN A 120 -18.33 -3.15 20.69
CA ASN A 120 -17.74 -2.07 21.49
C ASN A 120 -17.09 -2.59 22.78
N ALA A 121 -16.30 -3.63 22.64
CA ALA A 121 -15.73 -4.38 23.75
C ALA A 121 -14.24 -4.68 23.52
N VAL A 122 -13.52 -4.85 24.63
CA VAL A 122 -12.19 -5.45 24.66
C VAL A 122 -12.32 -6.79 25.37
N PHE A 123 -11.89 -7.85 24.70
CA PHE A 123 -11.75 -9.17 25.29
C PHE A 123 -10.29 -9.43 25.63
N ALA A 124 -10.05 -10.27 26.63
CA ALA A 124 -8.71 -10.70 27.00
C ALA A 124 -8.77 -12.02 27.78
N THR A 125 -7.66 -12.72 27.80
CA THR A 125 -7.44 -13.85 28.69
C THR A 125 -6.90 -13.34 30.02
N ILE A 126 -7.67 -13.52 31.08
CA ILE A 126 -7.36 -13.11 32.47
C ILE A 126 -7.24 -14.36 33.33
N ALA A 127 -6.05 -14.64 33.83
CA ALA A 127 -5.78 -15.84 34.64
C ALA A 127 -6.42 -17.09 34.00
N HIS A 128 -6.04 -17.38 32.74
CA HIS A 128 -6.45 -18.53 31.91
C HIS A 128 -7.94 -18.55 31.47
N ALA A 129 -8.72 -17.50 31.74
CA ALA A 129 -10.09 -17.41 31.24
C ALA A 129 -10.26 -16.27 30.21
N HIS A 130 -10.69 -16.61 29.01
CA HIS A 130 -11.08 -15.62 28.03
C HIS A 130 -12.41 -14.98 28.41
N MET A 131 -12.45 -13.65 28.44
CA MET A 131 -13.65 -12.90 28.83
C MET A 131 -13.61 -11.46 28.34
N GLN A 132 -14.79 -10.81 28.35
CA GLN A 132 -14.84 -9.38 28.14
C GLN A 132 -14.13 -8.66 29.30
N PHE A 133 -12.99 -8.06 28.96
CA PHE A 133 -12.17 -7.29 29.89
C PHE A 133 -12.73 -5.90 30.15
N ALA A 134 -13.13 -5.22 29.08
CA ALA A 134 -13.63 -3.84 29.19
C ALA A 134 -14.69 -3.54 28.12
N THR A 135 -15.46 -2.45 28.34
CA THR A 135 -16.33 -1.82 27.36
C THR A 135 -15.66 -0.59 26.80
N ILE A 136 -15.91 -0.34 25.52
CA ILE A 136 -15.44 0.84 24.80
C ILE A 136 -16.63 1.80 24.68
N SER A 137 -16.51 3.04 25.15
CA SER A 137 -17.54 4.05 24.96
C SER A 137 -17.16 5.02 23.85
N ALA A 138 -18.15 5.34 23.00
CA ALA A 138 -18.03 6.28 21.91
C ALA A 138 -16.76 6.08 21.04
N PRO A 139 -16.52 4.87 20.47
CA PRO A 139 -15.41 4.70 19.58
C PRO A 139 -15.61 5.55 18.33
N THR A 140 -14.61 6.33 17.97
CA THR A 140 -14.50 6.92 16.65
C THR A 140 -13.59 6.01 15.84
N THR A 141 -14.14 5.45 14.79
CA THR A 141 -13.41 4.62 13.85
C THR A 141 -13.24 5.39 12.56
N GLY A 142 -12.09 5.26 11.94
CA GLY A 142 -11.79 5.89 10.67
C GLY A 142 -10.80 5.06 9.90
N ARG A 143 -10.78 5.25 8.59
CA ARG A 143 -9.73 4.69 7.77
C ARG A 143 -8.53 5.62 7.75
N GLU A 144 -7.36 5.00 7.72
CA GLU A 144 -6.11 5.67 7.45
C GLU A 144 -5.35 4.82 6.42
N GLY A 145 -5.45 5.20 5.14
CA GLY A 145 -4.97 4.36 4.04
C GLY A 145 -5.70 3.02 3.99
N PHE A 146 -4.96 1.92 3.99
CA PHE A 146 -5.49 0.55 4.02
C PHE A 146 -5.76 0.01 5.43
N GLY A 147 -5.33 0.73 6.43
CA GLY A 147 -5.56 0.35 7.82
C GLY A 147 -6.77 1.02 8.43
N ALA A 148 -6.97 0.74 9.71
CA ALA A 148 -8.01 1.34 10.51
C ALA A 148 -7.38 2.11 11.68
N ARG A 149 -7.95 3.26 11.97
CA ARG A 149 -7.68 4.01 13.19
C ARG A 149 -8.90 3.95 14.08
N ILE A 150 -8.75 3.32 15.22
CA ILE A 150 -9.78 3.30 16.25
C ILE A 150 -9.31 4.23 17.37
N LYS A 151 -10.10 5.24 17.68
CA LYS A 151 -9.95 6.05 18.88
C LYS A 151 -11.16 5.82 19.75
N ALA A 152 -10.97 5.47 21.00
CA ALA A 152 -12.04 5.38 21.96
C ALA A 152 -11.88 6.44 23.05
N GLY A 153 -12.96 7.11 23.39
CA GLY A 153 -12.95 8.11 24.45
C GLY A 153 -12.75 7.52 25.83
N GLN A 154 -13.28 6.31 26.09
CA GLN A 154 -13.14 5.66 27.39
C GLN A 154 -13.12 4.14 27.26
N LEU A 155 -12.28 3.53 28.07
CA LEU A 155 -12.23 2.09 28.30
C LEU A 155 -12.62 1.83 29.75
N THR A 156 -13.74 1.15 29.97
CA THR A 156 -14.27 0.84 31.32
C THR A 156 -14.12 -0.65 31.59
N ILE A 157 -13.34 -1.02 32.59
CA ILE A 157 -13.20 -2.42 33.02
C ILE A 157 -14.55 -2.99 33.47
N THR A 158 -14.89 -4.21 33.04
CA THR A 158 -16.14 -4.85 33.43
C THR A 158 -16.08 -5.29 34.89
N GLU A 159 -17.23 -5.40 35.55
CA GLU A 159 -17.30 -5.86 36.94
C GLU A 159 -16.77 -7.30 37.07
N LYS A 160 -17.10 -8.17 36.11
CA LYS A 160 -16.62 -9.57 36.08
C LYS A 160 -15.11 -9.64 36.00
N ALA A 161 -14.48 -8.85 35.12
CA ALA A 161 -13.02 -8.80 35.00
C ALA A 161 -12.37 -8.21 36.27
N ALA A 162 -12.91 -7.11 36.78
CA ALA A 162 -12.41 -6.46 37.99
C ALA A 162 -12.47 -7.39 39.20
N LYS A 163 -13.58 -8.15 39.37
CA LYS A 163 -13.72 -9.17 40.41
C LYS A 163 -12.72 -10.29 40.28
N ARG A 164 -12.52 -10.82 39.06
CA ARG A 164 -11.55 -11.88 38.82
C ARG A 164 -10.12 -11.43 39.14
N ILE A 165 -9.72 -10.25 38.64
CA ILE A 165 -8.41 -9.67 38.94
C ILE A 165 -8.23 -9.47 40.44
N SER A 166 -9.22 -8.91 41.14
CA SER A 166 -9.16 -8.67 42.57
C SER A 166 -8.98 -9.97 43.35
N ASN A 167 -9.73 -11.00 43.01
CA ASN A 167 -9.61 -12.31 43.70
C ASN A 167 -8.21 -12.92 43.50
N GLN A 168 -7.67 -12.87 42.30
CA GLN A 168 -6.32 -13.39 42.01
C GLN A 168 -5.20 -12.64 42.75
N LEU A 169 -5.36 -11.31 42.87
CA LEU A 169 -4.41 -10.47 43.63
C LEU A 169 -4.65 -10.53 45.14
N GLY A 170 -5.68 -11.24 45.62
CA GLY A 170 -6.04 -11.33 47.04
C GLY A 170 -6.61 -10.01 47.59
N LEU A 171 -7.21 -9.19 46.76
CA LEU A 171 -7.85 -7.95 47.16
C LEU A 171 -9.27 -8.21 47.64
N GLN A 172 -9.62 -7.75 48.88
CA GLN A 172 -10.91 -7.99 49.49
C GLN A 172 -11.59 -6.68 49.94
N GLY A 173 -12.92 -6.70 50.13
CA GLY A 173 -13.67 -5.59 50.65
C GLY A 173 -13.47 -4.27 49.86
N SER A 174 -13.17 -3.20 50.56
CA SER A 174 -12.90 -1.86 49.97
C SER A 174 -11.63 -1.78 49.13
N GLN A 175 -10.74 -2.77 49.25
CA GLN A 175 -9.50 -2.85 48.48
C GLN A 175 -9.69 -3.43 47.05
N ARG A 176 -10.88 -3.87 46.68
CA ARG A 176 -11.15 -4.41 45.35
C ARG A 176 -11.02 -3.37 44.26
N ILE A 177 -10.52 -3.85 43.13
CA ILE A 177 -10.68 -3.14 41.84
C ILE A 177 -12.15 -3.25 41.48
N THR A 178 -12.80 -2.14 41.20
CA THR A 178 -14.20 -2.08 40.80
C THR A 178 -14.32 -1.67 39.35
N SER A 179 -15.49 -1.91 38.73
CA SER A 179 -15.80 -1.38 37.42
C SER A 179 -15.63 0.13 37.39
N ARG A 180 -14.75 0.64 36.58
CA ARG A 180 -14.47 2.06 36.38
C ARG A 180 -13.68 2.35 35.14
N VAL A 181 -13.66 3.61 34.74
CA VAL A 181 -12.86 4.06 33.61
C VAL A 181 -11.38 3.82 33.90
N MET A 182 -10.80 2.92 33.12
CA MET A 182 -9.39 2.54 33.19
C MET A 182 -8.52 3.45 32.29
N SER A 183 -9.02 3.77 31.10
CA SER A 183 -8.34 4.58 30.11
C SER A 183 -9.28 5.65 29.53
N ASN A 184 -8.72 6.82 29.24
CA ASN A 184 -9.43 7.90 28.55
C ASN A 184 -9.06 7.95 27.06
N GLU A 185 -8.02 7.24 26.66
CA GLU A 185 -7.56 7.23 25.28
C GLU A 185 -7.09 5.83 24.93
N PHE A 186 -7.63 5.33 23.85
CA PHE A 186 -7.29 4.07 23.23
C PHE A 186 -7.12 4.32 21.74
N SER A 187 -6.04 3.88 21.17
CA SER A 187 -5.80 4.02 19.74
C SER A 187 -5.14 2.78 19.18
N THR A 188 -5.53 2.41 17.98
CA THR A 188 -4.76 1.46 17.16
C THR A 188 -4.17 2.17 15.98
N THR A 189 -2.93 1.82 15.67
CA THR A 189 -2.25 2.30 14.46
C THR A 189 -2.35 1.26 13.35
N VAL A 190 -2.33 1.76 12.14
CA VAL A 190 -2.42 0.99 10.92
C VAL A 190 -1.16 0.18 10.63
N PRO A 191 -1.23 -0.87 9.78
CA PRO A 191 -0.06 -1.53 9.24
C PRO A 191 0.91 -0.53 8.62
N SER A 192 2.19 -0.69 8.93
CA SER A 192 3.24 0.20 8.41
C SER A 192 3.63 -0.09 6.96
N THR A 193 3.23 -1.25 6.42
CA THR A 193 3.63 -1.70 5.08
C THR A 193 2.50 -2.46 4.40
N LEU A 194 2.30 -2.18 3.11
CA LEU A 194 1.39 -2.89 2.23
C LEU A 194 2.19 -3.87 1.38
N THR A 195 1.66 -5.07 1.17
CA THR A 195 2.13 -5.97 0.12
C THR A 195 1.44 -5.60 -1.20
N ILE A 196 2.22 -5.33 -2.24
CA ILE A 196 1.72 -5.06 -3.58
C ILE A 196 1.69 -6.37 -4.35
N LEU A 197 0.54 -6.70 -4.92
CA LEU A 197 0.35 -7.89 -5.74
C LEU A 197 0.96 -7.70 -7.12
N GLY A 198 1.28 -8.80 -7.80
CA GLY A 198 1.77 -8.81 -9.19
C GLY A 198 0.68 -8.49 -10.21
N THR A 199 -0.23 -7.57 -9.89
CA THR A 199 -1.32 -7.11 -10.75
C THR A 199 -1.37 -5.59 -10.76
N GLY A 200 -1.66 -5.02 -11.93
CA GLY A 200 -1.66 -3.58 -12.16
C GLY A 200 -0.68 -3.16 -13.24
N GLU A 201 -0.59 -1.88 -13.48
CA GLU A 201 0.20 -1.32 -14.56
C GLU A 201 0.96 -0.07 -14.11
N ALA A 202 2.18 0.07 -14.64
CA ALA A 202 2.94 1.31 -14.63
C ALA A 202 3.00 1.86 -16.04
N THR A 203 2.82 3.16 -16.21
CA THR A 203 2.79 3.83 -17.50
C THR A 203 3.74 5.01 -17.50
N LEU A 204 4.60 5.10 -18.51
CA LEU A 204 5.41 6.28 -18.81
C LEU A 204 4.85 6.96 -20.07
N SER A 205 4.35 8.18 -19.90
CA SER A 205 3.96 9.06 -21.01
C SER A 205 5.14 9.97 -21.34
N GLY A 206 5.83 9.67 -22.44
CA GLY A 206 7.09 10.29 -22.81
C GLY A 206 6.98 11.78 -23.13
N ASN A 207 7.99 12.55 -22.74
CA ASN A 207 8.13 13.94 -23.13
C ASN A 207 8.49 14.04 -24.63
N ALA A 208 7.66 14.72 -25.41
CA ALA A 208 7.81 14.80 -26.87
C ALA A 208 9.18 15.38 -27.31
N LYS A 209 9.73 16.37 -26.59
CA LYS A 209 11.02 16.98 -26.91
C LYS A 209 12.18 15.99 -26.68
N THR A 210 12.16 15.32 -25.53
CA THR A 210 13.20 14.34 -25.17
C THR A 210 13.14 13.13 -26.11
N PHE A 211 11.94 12.66 -26.44
CA PHE A 211 11.77 11.53 -27.35
C PHE A 211 12.11 11.86 -28.81
N ALA A 212 11.98 13.11 -29.24
CA ALA A 212 12.43 13.55 -30.55
C ALA A 212 13.94 13.36 -30.74
N LYS A 213 14.75 13.52 -29.68
CA LYS A 213 16.20 13.32 -29.73
C LYS A 213 16.60 11.88 -30.10
N PHE A 214 15.80 10.88 -29.71
CA PHE A 214 16.04 9.51 -30.17
C PHE A 214 15.89 9.40 -31.69
N GLY A 215 14.87 10.02 -32.28
CA GLY A 215 14.68 10.07 -33.72
C GLY A 215 15.82 10.82 -34.43
N GLU A 216 16.28 11.95 -33.90
CA GLU A 216 17.42 12.71 -34.43
C GLU A 216 18.72 11.93 -34.41
N LYS A 217 18.90 11.02 -33.43
CA LYS A 217 20.03 10.10 -33.35
C LYS A 217 19.86 8.86 -34.23
N GLY A 218 18.76 8.73 -34.96
CA GLY A 218 18.44 7.54 -35.77
C GLY A 218 18.16 6.29 -34.91
N VAL A 219 17.58 6.50 -33.73
CA VAL A 219 17.31 5.45 -32.75
C VAL A 219 15.85 5.03 -32.84
N ASN A 220 15.63 3.72 -32.88
CA ASN A 220 14.30 3.12 -32.79
C ASN A 220 14.06 2.61 -31.36
N LEU A 221 12.85 2.85 -30.86
CA LEU A 221 12.40 2.38 -29.55
C LEU A 221 11.40 1.26 -29.75
N SER A 222 11.56 0.17 -29.01
CA SER A 222 10.56 -0.90 -28.94
C SER A 222 10.30 -1.29 -27.49
N SER A 223 9.07 -1.67 -27.18
CA SER A 223 8.80 -2.37 -25.92
C SER A 223 9.05 -3.85 -26.16
N GLY A 224 9.67 -4.56 -25.22
CA GLY A 224 9.99 -6.00 -25.34
C GLY A 224 8.77 -6.91 -25.56
N ILE A 225 7.55 -6.36 -25.60
CA ILE A 225 6.30 -7.10 -25.84
C ILE A 225 5.62 -6.70 -27.15
N LYS A 226 5.78 -5.46 -27.63
CA LYS A 226 5.32 -4.99 -28.95
C LYS A 226 6.22 -3.86 -29.44
N PRO A 227 6.65 -3.85 -30.72
CA PRO A 227 7.35 -2.71 -31.28
C PRO A 227 6.43 -1.47 -31.17
N ILE A 228 6.86 -0.48 -30.41
CA ILE A 228 6.26 0.84 -30.49
C ILE A 228 6.99 1.56 -31.60
N THR A 229 6.44 1.55 -32.78
CA THR A 229 6.87 2.48 -33.81
C THR A 229 6.32 3.83 -33.42
N PRO A 230 7.13 4.83 -33.02
CA PRO A 230 6.65 6.18 -32.89
C PRO A 230 6.06 6.54 -34.26
N ALA A 231 4.75 6.75 -34.35
CA ALA A 231 4.20 7.32 -35.56
C ALA A 231 4.98 8.60 -35.82
N LYS A 232 5.52 8.77 -37.03
CA LYS A 232 6.37 9.90 -37.47
C LYS A 232 5.84 11.30 -37.06
N ASN A 233 4.60 11.38 -36.58
CA ASN A 233 3.89 12.57 -36.14
C ASN A 233 3.21 12.41 -34.74
N SER A 234 3.48 11.35 -33.98
CA SER A 234 2.88 11.17 -32.67
C SER A 234 3.63 12.03 -31.64
N LYS A 235 2.96 13.01 -31.09
CA LYS A 235 3.52 13.94 -30.09
C LYS A 235 3.75 13.32 -28.70
N VAL A 236 3.28 12.09 -28.47
CA VAL A 236 3.37 11.39 -27.17
C VAL A 236 3.70 9.93 -27.40
N THR A 237 4.75 9.45 -26.76
CA THR A 237 5.10 8.02 -26.70
C THR A 237 4.70 7.49 -25.32
N GLN A 238 3.89 6.45 -25.29
CA GLN A 238 3.45 5.82 -24.05
C GLN A 238 4.00 4.39 -23.96
N PHE A 239 4.56 4.06 -22.79
CA PHE A 239 5.04 2.73 -22.45
C PHE A 239 4.28 2.20 -21.26
N THR A 240 3.86 0.95 -21.32
CA THR A 240 3.13 0.29 -20.24
C THR A 240 3.92 -0.93 -19.76
N PHE A 241 4.05 -1.07 -18.45
CA PHE A 241 4.80 -2.12 -17.79
C PHE A 241 3.90 -2.82 -16.78
N PRO A 242 3.70 -4.14 -16.86
CA PRO A 242 2.98 -4.89 -15.85
C PRO A 242 3.69 -4.82 -14.49
N ILE A 243 2.94 -4.66 -13.42
CA ILE A 243 3.45 -4.73 -12.05
C ILE A 243 3.76 -6.19 -11.70
N THR A 244 4.90 -6.45 -11.08
CA THR A 244 5.29 -7.79 -10.61
C THR A 244 5.11 -7.98 -9.11
N GLY A 245 4.91 -6.89 -8.37
CA GLY A 245 4.73 -6.89 -6.93
C GLY A 245 5.65 -5.92 -6.23
N GLY A 246 5.69 -6.03 -4.90
CA GLY A 246 6.54 -5.18 -4.08
C GLY A 246 5.98 -4.91 -2.70
N THR A 247 6.53 -3.90 -2.05
CA THR A 247 6.07 -3.40 -0.75
C THR A 247 5.96 -1.88 -0.79
N LEU A 248 5.00 -1.33 -0.06
CA LEU A 248 4.80 0.11 0.04
C LEU A 248 4.37 0.48 1.46
N ALA A 249 5.02 1.45 2.07
CA ALA A 249 4.59 1.98 3.35
C ALA A 249 3.19 2.62 3.23
N THR A 250 2.39 2.52 4.27
CA THR A 250 1.01 3.06 4.27
C THR A 250 0.94 4.57 4.13
N ASN A 251 2.02 5.27 4.46
CA ASN A 251 2.18 6.71 4.25
C ASN A 251 2.88 7.06 2.92
N TYR A 252 3.19 6.06 2.09
CA TYR A 252 3.81 6.18 0.77
C TYR A 252 5.20 6.81 0.75
N THR A 253 5.88 6.88 1.90
CA THR A 253 7.23 7.48 2.00
C THR A 253 8.36 6.50 1.72
N SER A 254 8.08 5.20 1.71
CA SER A 254 9.07 4.16 1.45
C SER A 254 8.44 2.93 0.83
N GLY A 255 9.26 2.09 0.24
CA GLY A 255 8.87 0.86 -0.42
C GLY A 255 9.48 0.73 -1.80
N ILE A 256 9.36 -0.46 -2.37
CA ILE A 256 9.85 -0.79 -3.72
C ILE A 256 8.74 -1.50 -4.46
N VAL A 257 8.44 -1.04 -5.67
CA VAL A 257 7.49 -1.66 -6.58
C VAL A 257 8.22 -2.04 -7.87
N GLY A 258 8.15 -3.31 -8.23
CA GLY A 258 8.76 -3.85 -9.42
C GLY A 258 7.79 -3.98 -10.59
N THR A 259 8.34 -3.91 -11.81
CA THR A 259 7.62 -4.17 -13.05
C THR A 259 8.32 -5.24 -13.87
N SER A 260 7.62 -5.81 -14.83
CA SER A 260 8.18 -6.66 -15.88
C SER A 260 8.17 -5.96 -17.24
N GLY A 261 8.86 -6.58 -18.21
CA GLY A 261 9.04 -6.00 -19.53
C GLY A 261 10.15 -4.95 -19.56
N GLY A 262 10.18 -4.18 -20.61
CA GLY A 262 11.26 -3.20 -20.77
C GLY A 262 11.16 -2.41 -22.07
N ILE A 263 12.17 -1.57 -22.29
CA ILE A 263 12.36 -0.77 -23.50
C ILE A 263 13.67 -1.22 -24.14
N GLU A 264 13.62 -1.54 -25.40
CA GLU A 264 14.79 -1.75 -26.22
C GLU A 264 15.03 -0.52 -27.10
N ILE A 265 16.24 -0.03 -27.09
CA ILE A 265 16.69 1.16 -27.82
C ILE A 265 17.77 0.71 -28.80
N VAL A 266 17.49 0.81 -30.09
CA VAL A 266 18.40 0.33 -31.16
C VAL A 266 18.72 1.47 -32.11
N LYS A 267 19.99 1.74 -32.29
CA LYS A 267 20.46 2.61 -33.40
C LYS A 267 20.90 1.73 -34.55
N THR A 268 20.24 1.88 -35.69
CA THR A 268 20.61 1.16 -36.92
C THR A 268 21.73 1.92 -37.61
N GLY A 269 22.90 1.30 -37.70
CA GLY A 269 24.07 1.82 -38.43
C GLY A 269 24.49 0.87 -39.56
N LYS A 270 25.31 1.33 -40.52
CA LYS A 270 25.83 0.50 -41.59
C LYS A 270 26.83 -0.54 -41.09
N THR A 271 27.63 -0.18 -40.11
CA THR A 271 28.72 -1.01 -39.60
C THR A 271 28.44 -1.52 -38.19
N ILE A 272 27.76 -0.77 -37.39
CA ILE A 272 27.51 -1.02 -35.95
C ILE A 272 26.12 -0.60 -35.60
N SER A 273 25.38 -1.46 -34.84
CA SER A 273 24.04 -1.21 -34.34
C SER A 273 24.05 -1.32 -32.83
N PRO A 274 24.42 -0.25 -32.10
CA PRO A 274 24.37 -0.26 -30.65
C PRO A 274 22.94 -0.47 -30.17
N THR A 275 22.80 -1.37 -29.21
CA THR A 275 21.52 -1.71 -28.58
C THR A 275 21.61 -1.51 -27.07
N MET A 276 20.60 -0.92 -26.50
CA MET A 276 20.42 -0.79 -25.05
C MET A 276 19.08 -1.38 -24.65
N LYS A 277 19.07 -2.34 -23.72
CA LYS A 277 17.85 -2.89 -23.14
C LYS A 277 17.72 -2.37 -21.73
N ILE A 278 16.54 -1.87 -21.40
CA ILE A 278 16.14 -1.37 -20.10
C ILE A 278 15.01 -2.27 -19.63
N THR A 279 15.24 -3.09 -18.61
CA THR A 279 14.27 -4.09 -18.14
C THR A 279 14.11 -4.02 -16.62
N ASN A 280 13.09 -4.72 -16.08
CA ASN A 280 12.88 -4.91 -14.65
C ASN A 280 12.95 -3.59 -13.87
N ILE A 281 12.11 -2.62 -14.31
CA ILE A 281 12.06 -1.30 -13.70
C ILE A 281 11.54 -1.45 -12.26
N GLN A 282 12.25 -0.84 -11.30
CA GLN A 282 11.81 -0.74 -9.91
C GLN A 282 11.66 0.74 -9.53
N VAL A 283 10.57 1.04 -8.88
CA VAL A 283 10.30 2.36 -8.30
C VAL A 283 10.58 2.31 -6.81
N GLU A 284 11.54 3.10 -6.35
CA GLU A 284 11.94 3.22 -4.96
C GLU A 284 11.38 4.50 -4.37
N PHE A 285 10.37 4.37 -3.51
CA PHE A 285 9.63 5.52 -2.96
C PHE A 285 10.45 6.34 -1.98
N ALA A 286 11.31 5.71 -1.17
CA ALA A 286 12.15 6.42 -0.20
C ALA A 286 13.15 7.36 -0.88
N GLN A 287 13.77 6.89 -1.94
CA GLN A 287 14.80 7.62 -2.69
C GLN A 287 14.18 8.47 -3.80
N LYS A 288 12.92 8.22 -4.12
CA LYS A 288 12.19 8.82 -5.25
C LYS A 288 12.93 8.60 -6.57
N THR A 289 13.36 7.37 -6.80
CA THR A 289 14.14 7.00 -7.99
C THR A 289 13.49 5.83 -8.74
N GLY A 290 13.77 5.76 -10.03
CA GLY A 290 13.53 4.58 -10.85
C GLY A 290 14.86 3.88 -11.16
N THR A 291 14.99 2.63 -10.71
CA THR A 291 16.13 1.76 -11.02
C THR A 291 15.73 0.71 -12.05
N VAL A 292 16.68 0.29 -12.87
CA VAL A 292 16.45 -0.65 -13.96
C VAL A 292 17.61 -1.63 -14.08
N GLU A 293 17.36 -2.77 -14.69
CA GLU A 293 18.40 -3.61 -15.25
C GLU A 293 18.74 -3.11 -16.65
N LEU A 294 20.00 -2.78 -16.84
CA LEU A 294 20.55 -2.23 -18.07
C LEU A 294 21.45 -3.26 -18.73
N GLU A 295 21.22 -3.54 -20.00
CA GLU A 295 22.10 -4.33 -20.86
C GLU A 295 22.46 -3.49 -22.07
N ILE A 296 23.76 -3.21 -22.26
CA ILE A 296 24.29 -2.49 -23.42
C ILE A 296 25.12 -3.45 -24.22
N THR A 297 24.78 -3.69 -25.49
CA THR A 297 25.51 -4.52 -26.39
C THR A 297 26.92 -3.94 -26.62
N PRO A 298 27.99 -4.76 -26.52
CA PRO A 298 29.35 -4.32 -26.79
C PRO A 298 29.50 -3.79 -28.22
N VAL A 299 30.10 -2.61 -28.32
CA VAL A 299 30.44 -1.98 -29.62
C VAL A 299 31.86 -1.47 -29.53
N PRO A 300 32.84 -2.06 -30.26
CA PRO A 300 34.21 -1.61 -30.15
C PRO A 300 34.36 -0.09 -30.36
N PRO A 301 35.18 0.60 -29.55
CA PRO A 301 36.01 0.08 -28.46
C PRO A 301 35.31 -0.13 -27.11
N PHE A 302 34.00 -0.02 -27.02
CA PHE A 302 33.23 -0.11 -25.76
C PHE A 302 32.86 -1.56 -25.44
N PRO A 303 33.19 -2.04 -24.23
CA PRO A 303 32.98 -3.44 -23.83
C PRO A 303 31.51 -3.80 -23.57
N GLY A 304 30.59 -2.84 -23.63
CA GLY A 304 29.22 -3.03 -23.18
C GLY A 304 29.07 -2.91 -21.66
N ALA A 305 27.86 -3.06 -21.15
CA ALA A 305 27.58 -3.06 -19.72
C ALA A 305 26.32 -3.88 -19.41
N VAL A 306 26.35 -4.57 -18.28
CA VAL A 306 25.18 -5.27 -17.72
C VAL A 306 25.12 -4.98 -16.23
N GLY A 307 23.97 -4.57 -15.73
CA GLY A 307 23.78 -4.34 -14.31
C GLY A 307 22.56 -3.49 -13.95
N ARG A 308 22.28 -3.41 -12.66
CA ARG A 308 21.23 -2.53 -12.14
C ARG A 308 21.77 -1.12 -11.95
N SER A 309 21.02 -0.15 -12.44
CA SER A 309 21.38 1.27 -12.38
C SER A 309 20.17 2.11 -12.08
N SER A 310 20.35 3.17 -11.30
CA SER A 310 19.35 4.23 -11.15
C SER A 310 19.45 5.16 -12.35
N ILE A 311 18.34 5.34 -13.06
CA ILE A 311 18.33 6.09 -14.32
C ILE A 311 17.46 7.36 -14.25
N VAL A 312 16.50 7.42 -13.36
CA VAL A 312 15.60 8.57 -13.22
C VAL A 312 15.40 8.97 -11.77
N ASP A 313 15.25 10.27 -11.58
CA ASP A 313 14.67 10.85 -10.37
C ASP A 313 13.18 11.07 -10.59
N LEU A 314 12.36 10.72 -9.58
CA LEU A 314 10.93 10.84 -9.62
C LEU A 314 10.48 11.99 -8.72
N THR A 315 9.76 12.94 -9.26
CA THR A 315 9.13 14.02 -8.49
C THR A 315 7.64 13.73 -8.38
N PHE A 316 7.15 13.46 -7.17
CA PHE A 316 5.74 13.22 -6.91
C PHE A 316 5.05 14.54 -6.57
N PRO A 317 4.08 15.02 -7.37
CA PRO A 317 3.27 16.18 -7.03
C PRO A 317 2.50 15.96 -5.72
N ALA A 318 2.13 17.03 -5.05
CA ALA A 318 1.26 16.93 -3.88
C ALA A 318 -0.04 16.20 -4.24
N ASN A 319 -0.45 15.26 -3.40
CA ASN A 319 -1.65 14.42 -3.60
C ASN A 319 -1.63 13.55 -4.87
N SER A 320 -0.47 13.32 -5.47
CA SER A 320 -0.33 12.43 -6.63
C SER A 320 -0.53 10.97 -6.28
N ILE A 321 -0.40 10.59 -5.01
CA ILE A 321 -0.62 9.23 -4.53
C ILE A 321 -1.94 9.19 -3.79
N THR A 322 -2.86 8.37 -4.28
CA THR A 322 -4.18 8.17 -3.68
C THR A 322 -4.44 6.69 -3.48
N SER A 323 -5.26 6.36 -2.50
CA SER A 323 -5.67 5.00 -2.24
C SER A 323 -7.18 4.86 -2.21
N ASN A 324 -7.65 3.74 -2.72
CA ASN A 324 -9.03 3.29 -2.56
C ASN A 324 -9.02 1.99 -1.76
N PRO A 325 -9.32 2.03 -0.46
CA PRO A 325 -9.30 0.85 0.38
C PRO A 325 -10.37 -0.19 0.01
N THR A 326 -11.50 0.23 -0.56
CA THR A 326 -12.58 -0.68 -0.96
C THR A 326 -12.15 -1.57 -2.13
N THR A 327 -11.45 -1.01 -3.10
CA THR A 327 -10.89 -1.76 -4.23
C THR A 327 -9.47 -2.25 -3.96
N ARG A 328 -8.90 -1.94 -2.80
CA ARG A 328 -7.50 -2.24 -2.42
C ARG A 328 -6.49 -1.72 -3.44
N GLN A 329 -6.75 -0.55 -4.00
CA GLN A 329 -5.95 0.04 -5.06
C GLN A 329 -5.19 1.26 -4.57
N VAL A 330 -3.91 1.35 -4.92
CA VAL A 330 -3.10 2.58 -4.82
C VAL A 330 -2.85 3.09 -6.22
N THR A 331 -3.08 4.38 -6.42
CA THR A 331 -2.83 5.04 -7.70
C THR A 331 -1.78 6.13 -7.50
N VAL A 332 -0.73 6.08 -8.30
CA VAL A 332 0.27 7.15 -8.43
C VAL A 332 0.01 7.84 -9.76
N LYS A 333 -0.20 9.17 -9.75
CA LYS A 333 -0.50 9.93 -10.95
C LYS A 333 0.55 11.02 -11.17
N GLY A 334 1.11 11.03 -12.40
CA GLY A 334 1.86 12.17 -12.88
C GLY A 334 3.14 12.46 -12.09
N ALA A 335 3.87 11.44 -11.65
CA ALA A 335 5.22 11.64 -11.17
C ALA A 335 6.12 12.03 -12.36
N GLU A 336 6.80 13.17 -12.26
CA GLU A 336 7.74 13.59 -13.30
C GLU A 336 9.02 12.76 -13.18
N ALA A 337 9.39 12.08 -14.30
CA ALA A 337 10.62 11.31 -14.41
C ALA A 337 11.70 12.13 -15.10
N LYS A 338 12.80 12.41 -14.39
CA LYS A 338 13.95 13.18 -14.88
C LYS A 338 15.18 12.29 -15.01
N LEU A 339 15.92 12.43 -16.11
CA LEU A 339 17.16 11.69 -16.32
C LEU A 339 18.21 12.03 -15.27
N GLN A 340 18.81 11.02 -14.67
CA GLN A 340 20.03 11.20 -13.88
C GLN A 340 21.24 11.44 -14.77
N ALA A 341 22.27 12.07 -14.21
CA ALA A 341 23.49 12.41 -14.94
C ALA A 341 24.15 11.18 -15.59
N VAL A 342 24.21 10.06 -14.86
CA VAL A 342 24.76 8.80 -15.36
C VAL A 342 23.95 8.27 -16.54
N ALA A 343 22.62 8.32 -16.46
CA ALA A 343 21.75 7.86 -17.55
C ALA A 343 21.89 8.72 -18.81
N ALA A 344 21.94 10.05 -18.65
CA ALA A 344 22.16 10.97 -19.77
C ALA A 344 23.52 10.72 -20.45
N ALA A 345 24.58 10.59 -19.66
CA ALA A 345 25.93 10.27 -20.18
C ALA A 345 25.95 8.92 -20.90
N THR A 346 25.29 7.89 -20.35
CA THR A 346 25.21 6.55 -20.96
C THR A 346 24.46 6.57 -22.29
N LEU A 347 23.31 7.26 -22.36
CA LEU A 347 22.55 7.43 -23.60
C LEU A 347 23.41 8.14 -24.67
N ASN A 348 24.10 9.23 -24.31
CA ASN A 348 24.95 9.96 -25.23
C ASN A 348 26.14 9.11 -25.70
N SER A 349 26.86 8.47 -24.78
CA SER A 349 28.01 7.63 -25.13
C SER A 349 27.63 6.45 -26.01
N THR A 350 26.49 5.82 -25.76
CA THR A 350 26.01 4.66 -26.55
C THR A 350 25.56 5.08 -27.94
N PHE A 351 24.80 6.16 -28.07
CA PHE A 351 24.13 6.51 -29.32
C PHE A 351 24.79 7.63 -30.12
N ASN A 352 25.84 8.29 -29.61
CA ASN A 352 26.66 9.17 -30.43
C ASN A 352 27.67 8.43 -31.30
N GLN A 353 27.80 7.11 -31.12
CA GLN A 353 28.73 6.25 -31.87
C GLN A 353 28.02 5.51 -33.01
N GLY A 354 28.82 5.02 -33.96
CA GLY A 354 28.36 4.14 -35.03
C GLY A 354 27.50 4.79 -36.10
N GLY A 355 27.41 6.12 -36.15
CA GLY A 355 26.73 6.88 -37.21
C GLY A 355 27.73 7.50 -38.20
N GLU A 356 27.34 7.64 -39.47
CA GLU A 356 28.15 8.32 -40.52
C GLU A 356 28.25 9.82 -40.25
N THR A 357 27.34 10.39 -39.43
CA THR A 357 27.32 11.81 -39.05
C THR A 357 27.29 11.94 -37.55
N THR A 358 28.04 12.89 -37.02
CA THR A 358 27.96 13.28 -35.62
C THR A 358 26.60 13.89 -35.35
N PRO A 359 25.80 13.38 -34.37
CA PRO A 359 24.53 13.98 -34.02
C PRO A 359 24.69 15.46 -33.63
N PRO A 360 23.74 16.33 -33.93
CA PRO A 360 23.80 17.72 -33.52
C PRO A 360 23.83 17.82 -31.98
N ALA A 361 24.56 18.79 -31.44
CA ALA A 361 24.64 19.01 -29.98
C ALA A 361 23.27 19.21 -29.32
N SER A 362 22.28 19.72 -30.06
CA SER A 362 20.90 19.87 -29.61
C SER A 362 20.19 18.53 -29.32
N SER A 363 20.71 17.43 -29.88
CA SER A 363 20.16 16.08 -29.65
C SER A 363 20.76 15.37 -28.42
N GLU A 364 21.70 16.00 -27.71
CA GLU A 364 22.27 15.39 -26.50
C GLU A 364 21.29 15.40 -25.33
N PHE A 365 21.30 14.31 -24.58
CA PHE A 365 20.55 14.18 -23.34
C PHE A 365 21.28 14.88 -22.21
N ALA A 366 20.53 15.61 -21.37
CA ALA A 366 21.08 16.32 -20.22
C ALA A 366 20.57 15.73 -18.89
N ALA A 367 21.39 15.85 -17.85
CA ALA A 367 20.93 15.57 -16.49
C ALA A 367 19.76 16.49 -16.11
N GLY A 368 18.74 15.95 -15.45
CA GLY A 368 17.53 16.68 -15.07
C GLY A 368 16.53 16.88 -16.21
N GLU A 369 16.84 16.40 -17.41
CA GLU A 369 15.90 16.44 -18.54
C GLU A 369 14.68 15.53 -18.29
N SER A 370 13.47 16.06 -18.52
CA SER A 370 12.24 15.30 -18.31
C SER A 370 12.07 14.21 -19.37
N LEU A 371 12.03 12.97 -18.94
CA LEU A 371 11.62 11.84 -19.79
C LEU A 371 10.11 11.81 -20.00
N GLY A 372 9.34 12.38 -19.09
CA GLY A 372 7.89 12.38 -19.15
C GLY A 372 7.22 12.15 -17.82
N MET A 373 5.94 11.81 -17.88
CA MET A 373 5.09 11.60 -16.70
C MET A 373 4.90 10.11 -16.44
N PHE A 374 5.20 9.70 -15.23
CA PHE A 374 5.07 8.32 -14.77
C PHE A 374 3.83 8.16 -13.88
N SER A 375 3.07 7.12 -14.11
CA SER A 375 1.86 6.79 -13.35
C SER A 375 1.81 5.31 -13.07
N MET A 376 1.20 4.91 -11.95
CA MET A 376 1.00 3.50 -11.60
C MET A 376 -0.38 3.27 -11.03
N VAL A 377 -0.94 2.10 -11.32
CA VAL A 377 -2.09 1.53 -10.64
C VAL A 377 -1.66 0.22 -10.00
N LEU A 378 -1.65 0.19 -8.69
CA LEU A 378 -1.14 -0.91 -7.88
C LEU A 378 -2.30 -1.59 -7.16
N GLN A 379 -2.29 -2.92 -7.12
CA GLN A 379 -3.21 -3.70 -6.30
C GLN A 379 -2.49 -4.11 -5.02
N ALA A 380 -3.04 -3.73 -3.87
CA ALA A 380 -2.53 -4.14 -2.55
C ALA A 380 -3.31 -5.32 -1.98
N GLN A 381 -2.61 -6.10 -1.15
CA GLN A 381 -3.22 -7.20 -0.38
C GLN A 381 -3.87 -6.65 0.89
#